data_90056ffea65c578a8bf3c0ab4fe19bba
#
_entry.id   90056ffea65c578a8bf3c0ab4fe19bba
#
_cell.length_a   1.000
_cell.length_b   1.000
_cell.length_c   1.000
_cell.angle_alpha   90.00
_cell.angle_beta   90.00
_cell.angle_gamma   90.00
#
_symmetry.space_group_name_H-M   'P 1'
#
loop_
_entity.id
_entity.type
_entity.pdbx_description
1 polymer ?
#
loop_
_entity_poly.entity_id
_entity_poly.type
_entity_poly.pdbx_seq_one_letter_code
_entity_poly.pdbx_strand_id
1 'polypeptide(L)'
;LCDIDPNDYVNFCCNETLKNTEYLDTDSRKDRRMREMFMLNFYWFMQCLLDRKDRMSMAHGLEVRVPFCDHRIARYAFNIPWEIKAAGGREKGIVRRAMKGILPDDVLWRKKSPYPKTHNPTYLAEVIRRMKAVLADKDCRLTEIVSREKLLRLCDDPTLFEGNWYGQLMTSPQIFAYLLQIEYWLRRYDVRLDRQ
;
A
#
# COMPACT_ATOMS: atom_id res chain seq x y z
N LEU A 1 11.84 -18.99 4.99
CA LEU A 1 10.44 -18.73 5.21
C LEU A 1 9.68 -19.29 4.04
N CYS A 2 8.94 -20.30 4.22
CA CYS A 2 7.65 -20.54 3.67
C CYS A 2 7.59 -21.55 2.56
N ASP A 3 7.10 -22.66 2.97
CA ASP A 3 6.36 -23.60 2.13
C ASP A 3 4.94 -23.09 1.79
N ILE A 4 4.69 -21.78 1.94
CA ILE A 4 3.40 -21.16 1.62
C ILE A 4 3.49 -20.50 0.25
N ASP A 5 2.65 -20.95 -0.69
CA ASP A 5 2.50 -20.26 -1.97
C ASP A 5 1.94 -18.85 -1.75
N PRO A 6 2.61 -17.81 -2.26
CA PRO A 6 2.17 -16.43 -2.06
C PRO A 6 0.75 -16.17 -2.62
N ASN A 7 0.36 -16.85 -3.70
CA ASN A 7 -0.96 -16.70 -4.30
C ASN A 7 -2.04 -17.33 -3.40
N ASP A 8 -1.76 -18.49 -2.82
CA ASP A 8 -2.68 -19.15 -1.88
C ASP A 8 -2.90 -18.28 -0.65
N TYR A 9 -1.82 -17.68 -0.11
CA TYR A 9 -1.93 -16.75 1.01
C TYR A 9 -2.78 -15.52 0.68
N VAL A 10 -2.52 -14.89 -0.48
CA VAL A 10 -3.30 -13.73 -0.93
C VAL A 10 -4.76 -14.11 -1.15
N ASN A 11 -5.03 -15.24 -1.79
CA ASN A 11 -6.38 -15.73 -2.01
C ASN A 11 -7.10 -16.03 -0.68
N PHE A 12 -6.41 -16.64 0.28
CA PHE A 12 -6.94 -16.85 1.63
C PHE A 12 -7.34 -15.51 2.28
N CYS A 13 -6.44 -14.54 2.33
CA CYS A 13 -6.70 -13.22 2.91
C CYS A 13 -7.85 -12.48 2.22
N CYS A 14 -7.90 -12.53 0.90
CA CYS A 14 -9.02 -11.96 0.13
C CYS A 14 -10.34 -12.63 0.49
N ASN A 15 -10.38 -13.95 0.49
CA ASN A 15 -11.59 -14.70 0.78
C ASN A 15 -12.09 -14.45 2.20
N GLU A 16 -11.21 -14.43 3.20
CA GLU A 16 -11.59 -14.10 4.59
C GLU A 16 -12.17 -12.69 4.70
N THR A 17 -11.60 -11.73 3.99
CA THR A 17 -12.13 -10.36 3.97
C THR A 17 -13.52 -10.31 3.31
N LEU A 18 -13.71 -11.03 2.21
CA LEU A 18 -14.95 -11.02 1.43
C LEU A 18 -16.10 -11.76 2.12
N LYS A 19 -15.81 -12.77 2.95
CA LYS A 19 -16.83 -13.46 3.77
C LYS A 19 -17.63 -12.50 4.65
N ASN A 20 -17.00 -11.41 5.09
CA ASN A 20 -17.61 -10.42 5.96
C ASN A 20 -18.22 -9.23 5.19
N THR A 21 -18.30 -9.31 3.87
CA THR A 21 -18.89 -8.25 3.06
C THR A 21 -20.39 -8.31 3.09
N GLU A 22 -21.02 -7.24 3.57
CA GLU A 22 -22.48 -7.12 3.56
C GLU A 22 -22.98 -6.66 2.19
N TYR A 23 -24.03 -7.31 1.71
CA TYR A 23 -24.69 -6.99 0.46
C TYR A 23 -26.15 -6.61 0.72
N LEU A 24 -26.69 -5.76 -0.15
CA LEU A 24 -28.13 -5.48 -0.17
C LEU A 24 -28.79 -6.39 -1.22
N ASP A 25 -30.06 -6.78 -0.97
CA ASP A 25 -30.83 -7.57 -1.93
C ASP A 25 -31.03 -6.84 -3.26
N THR A 26 -31.00 -5.51 -3.21
CA THR A 26 -31.13 -4.62 -4.38
C THR A 26 -29.81 -4.39 -5.13
N ASP A 27 -28.68 -4.90 -4.61
CA ASP A 27 -27.38 -4.67 -5.26
C ASP A 27 -27.31 -5.35 -6.62
N SER A 28 -26.98 -4.57 -7.64
CA SER A 28 -26.58 -5.10 -8.93
C SER A 28 -25.27 -5.91 -8.82
N ARG A 29 -24.96 -6.73 -9.83
CA ARG A 29 -23.66 -7.43 -9.90
C ARG A 29 -22.48 -6.46 -9.77
N LYS A 30 -22.61 -5.27 -10.35
CA LYS A 30 -21.59 -4.20 -10.29
C LYS A 30 -21.47 -3.63 -8.87
N ASP A 31 -22.59 -3.36 -8.21
CA ASP A 31 -22.57 -2.83 -6.85
C ASP A 31 -21.95 -3.86 -5.88
N ARG A 32 -22.30 -5.13 -5.99
CA ARG A 32 -21.68 -6.21 -5.20
C ARG A 32 -20.17 -6.21 -5.38
N ARG A 33 -19.68 -6.16 -6.63
CA ARG A 33 -18.25 -6.12 -6.90
C ARG A 33 -17.59 -4.86 -6.33
N MET A 34 -18.26 -3.72 -6.36
CA MET A 34 -17.75 -2.49 -5.76
C MET A 34 -17.69 -2.57 -4.24
N ARG A 35 -18.66 -3.21 -3.59
CA ARG A 35 -18.59 -3.45 -2.13
C ARG A 35 -17.39 -4.31 -1.75
N GLU A 36 -17.16 -5.40 -2.47
CA GLU A 36 -15.96 -6.24 -2.30
C GLU A 36 -14.67 -5.41 -2.40
N MET A 37 -14.54 -4.59 -3.46
CA MET A 37 -13.40 -3.71 -3.64
C MET A 37 -13.24 -2.69 -2.51
N PHE A 38 -14.34 -2.16 -1.97
CA PHE A 38 -14.30 -1.25 -0.83
C PHE A 38 -13.83 -1.98 0.43
N MET A 39 -14.33 -3.18 0.71
CA MET A 39 -13.91 -3.96 1.87
C MET A 39 -12.43 -4.28 1.81
N LEU A 40 -11.91 -4.75 0.67
CA LEU A 40 -10.49 -4.98 0.48
C LEU A 40 -9.65 -3.70 0.68
N ASN A 41 -10.13 -2.56 0.17
CA ASN A 41 -9.46 -1.29 0.39
C ASN A 41 -9.50 -0.85 1.86
N PHE A 42 -10.60 -1.01 2.57
CA PHE A 42 -10.70 -0.64 3.98
C PHE A 42 -9.78 -1.47 4.87
N TYR A 43 -9.78 -2.79 4.69
CA TYR A 43 -9.01 -3.68 5.56
C TYR A 43 -7.51 -3.70 5.27
N TRP A 44 -7.11 -3.55 4.01
CA TRP A 44 -5.71 -3.72 3.63
C TRP A 44 -5.02 -2.41 3.26
N PHE A 45 -5.61 -1.65 2.36
CA PHE A 45 -4.94 -0.47 1.83
C PHE A 45 -5.12 0.77 2.73
N MET A 46 -6.35 1.04 3.16
CA MET A 46 -6.67 2.22 3.97
C MET A 46 -5.97 2.18 5.32
N GLN A 47 -6.03 1.05 6.02
CA GLN A 47 -5.38 0.91 7.32
C GLN A 47 -3.87 1.11 7.22
N CYS A 48 -3.23 0.52 6.22
CA CYS A 48 -1.80 0.70 5.99
C CYS A 48 -1.44 2.17 5.73
N LEU A 49 -2.26 2.89 4.94
CA LEU A 49 -2.03 4.31 4.68
C LEU A 49 -2.21 5.17 5.92
N LEU A 50 -3.25 4.91 6.72
CA LEU A 50 -3.54 5.65 7.94
C LEU A 50 -2.45 5.44 8.98
N ASP A 51 -2.08 4.18 9.24
CA ASP A 51 -1.04 3.82 10.20
C ASP A 51 0.30 4.46 9.83
N ARG A 52 0.71 4.35 8.58
CA ARG A 52 1.93 5.00 8.08
C ARG A 52 1.88 6.51 8.26
N LYS A 53 0.75 7.13 7.91
CA LYS A 53 0.59 8.59 7.98
C LYS A 53 0.66 9.06 9.43
N ASP A 54 -0.05 8.39 10.32
CA ASP A 54 -0.10 8.71 11.73
C ASP A 54 1.30 8.57 12.36
N ARG A 55 1.93 7.42 12.25
CA ARG A 55 3.25 7.16 12.86
C ARG A 55 4.32 8.11 12.38
N MET A 56 4.39 8.36 11.06
CA MET A 56 5.43 9.22 10.49
C MET A 56 5.24 10.68 10.87
N SER A 57 4.01 11.18 10.87
CA SER A 57 3.73 12.58 11.22
C SER A 57 3.82 12.81 12.74
N MET A 58 3.29 11.91 13.56
CA MET A 58 3.38 12.02 15.02
C MET A 58 4.82 11.90 15.53
N ALA A 59 5.67 11.12 14.87
CA ALA A 59 7.10 11.10 15.17
C ALA A 59 7.78 12.48 15.06
N HIS A 60 7.15 13.41 14.35
CA HIS A 60 7.59 14.79 14.19
C HIS A 60 6.64 15.81 14.85
N GLY A 61 5.78 15.35 15.74
CA GLY A 61 4.85 16.20 16.48
C GLY A 61 3.71 16.81 15.62
N LEU A 62 3.45 16.24 14.45
CA LEU A 62 2.40 16.70 13.55
C LEU A 62 1.21 15.75 13.55
N GLU A 63 0.09 16.18 14.11
CA GLU A 63 -1.17 15.44 14.03
C GLU A 63 -1.80 15.62 12.64
N VAL A 64 -2.09 14.52 11.96
CA VAL A 64 -2.78 14.52 10.67
C VAL A 64 -4.16 13.91 10.83
N ARG A 65 -5.17 14.69 10.50
CA ARG A 65 -6.57 14.26 10.49
C ARG A 65 -7.04 13.98 9.07
N VAL A 66 -7.81 12.90 8.91
CA VAL A 66 -8.31 12.44 7.61
C VAL A 66 -9.83 12.35 7.65
N PRO A 67 -10.55 13.46 7.40
CA PRO A 67 -12.02 13.54 7.57
C PRO A 67 -12.79 12.50 6.75
N PHE A 68 -12.31 12.16 5.55
CA PHE A 68 -12.96 11.15 4.70
C PHE A 68 -12.81 9.71 5.21
N CYS A 69 -11.96 9.48 6.22
CA CYS A 69 -11.84 8.20 6.90
C CYS A 69 -12.65 8.14 8.20
N ASP A 70 -13.46 9.15 8.48
CA ASP A 70 -14.42 9.09 9.59
C ASP A 70 -15.39 7.91 9.35
N HIS A 71 -15.53 7.05 10.36
CA HIS A 71 -16.33 5.82 10.25
C HIS A 71 -17.79 6.09 9.87
N ARG A 72 -18.36 7.25 10.26
CA ARG A 72 -19.72 7.65 9.92
C ARG A 72 -19.83 7.95 8.43
N ILE A 73 -18.85 8.67 7.88
CA ILE A 73 -18.78 8.98 6.44
C ILE A 73 -18.53 7.69 5.65
N ALA A 74 -17.60 6.85 6.11
CA ALA A 74 -17.29 5.57 5.47
C ALA A 74 -18.53 4.66 5.42
N ARG A 75 -19.25 4.51 6.55
CA ARG A 75 -20.50 3.72 6.64
C ARG A 75 -21.60 4.27 5.73
N TYR A 76 -21.78 5.58 5.72
CA TYR A 76 -22.77 6.22 4.84
C TYR A 76 -22.39 6.02 3.37
N ALA A 77 -21.14 6.30 3.02
CA ALA A 77 -20.63 6.16 1.64
C ALA A 77 -20.68 4.70 1.16
N PHE A 78 -20.46 3.72 2.03
CA PHE A 78 -20.55 2.30 1.67
C PHE A 78 -21.91 1.92 1.08
N ASN A 79 -22.98 2.50 1.61
CA ASN A 79 -24.36 2.23 1.20
C ASN A 79 -24.85 3.05 -0.02
N ILE A 80 -24.09 4.03 -0.48
CA ILE A 80 -24.45 4.78 -1.69
C ILE A 80 -24.23 3.89 -2.92
N PRO A 81 -25.17 3.76 -3.86
CA PRO A 81 -24.98 3.05 -5.11
C PRO A 81 -23.78 3.58 -5.91
N TRP A 82 -23.09 2.67 -6.62
CA TRP A 82 -21.90 3.04 -7.36
C TRP A 82 -22.13 4.13 -8.41
N GLU A 83 -23.28 4.10 -9.08
CA GLU A 83 -23.63 5.08 -10.10
C GLU A 83 -23.67 6.52 -9.55
N ILE A 84 -24.14 6.67 -8.31
CA ILE A 84 -24.14 7.96 -7.63
C ILE A 84 -22.72 8.39 -7.22
N LYS A 85 -21.93 7.44 -6.69
CA LYS A 85 -20.53 7.71 -6.31
C LYS A 85 -19.68 8.12 -7.51
N ALA A 86 -19.87 7.45 -8.64
CA ALA A 86 -19.18 7.70 -9.89
C ALA A 86 -19.99 8.59 -10.85
N ALA A 87 -20.78 9.51 -10.34
CA ALA A 87 -21.63 10.37 -11.14
C ALA A 87 -20.86 11.07 -12.27
N GLY A 88 -21.38 10.97 -13.50
CA GLY A 88 -20.73 11.48 -14.69
C GLY A 88 -19.55 10.63 -15.18
N GLY A 89 -19.44 9.36 -14.72
CA GLY A 89 -18.37 8.45 -15.11
C GLY A 89 -16.99 8.85 -14.59
N ARG A 90 -16.93 9.68 -13.56
CA ARG A 90 -15.67 10.20 -13.00
C ARG A 90 -15.44 9.71 -11.58
N GLU A 91 -14.16 9.59 -11.23
CA GLU A 91 -13.74 9.36 -9.85
C GLU A 91 -14.22 10.48 -8.93
N LYS A 92 -14.70 10.13 -7.74
CA LYS A 92 -15.27 11.06 -6.74
C LYS A 92 -16.45 11.91 -7.27
N GLY A 93 -17.22 11.37 -8.22
CA GLY A 93 -18.29 12.09 -8.90
C GLY A 93 -19.29 12.76 -7.96
N ILE A 94 -19.72 12.06 -6.90
CA ILE A 94 -20.63 12.63 -5.89
C ILE A 94 -20.01 13.83 -5.16
N VAL A 95 -18.71 13.76 -4.79
CA VAL A 95 -18.02 14.86 -4.11
C VAL A 95 -17.86 16.05 -5.04
N ARG A 96 -17.52 15.82 -6.30
CA ARG A 96 -17.41 16.87 -7.31
C ARG A 96 -18.75 17.60 -7.52
N ARG A 97 -19.85 16.85 -7.54
CA ARG A 97 -21.20 17.44 -7.61
C ARG A 97 -21.54 18.28 -6.39
N ALA A 98 -21.23 17.78 -5.20
CA ALA A 98 -21.47 18.49 -3.95
C ALA A 98 -20.65 19.80 -3.84
N MET A 99 -19.45 19.82 -4.42
CA MET A 99 -18.55 20.97 -4.38
C MET A 99 -18.70 21.95 -5.55
N LYS A 100 -19.65 21.70 -6.45
CA LYS A 100 -19.93 22.62 -7.56
C LYS A 100 -20.42 23.97 -7.02
N GLY A 101 -19.79 25.05 -7.47
CA GLY A 101 -20.06 26.41 -6.99
C GLY A 101 -19.39 26.78 -5.67
N ILE A 102 -18.67 25.83 -5.03
CA ILE A 102 -17.88 26.06 -3.82
C ILE A 102 -16.38 26.08 -4.18
N LEU A 103 -15.94 25.12 -4.99
CA LEU A 103 -14.56 25.05 -5.47
C LEU A 103 -14.43 25.66 -6.87
N PRO A 104 -13.29 26.31 -7.21
CA PRO A 104 -12.98 26.71 -8.57
C PRO A 104 -13.00 25.52 -9.53
N ASP A 105 -13.43 25.73 -10.76
CA ASP A 105 -13.64 24.64 -11.73
C ASP A 105 -12.34 23.91 -12.11
N ASP A 106 -11.23 24.60 -12.17
CA ASP A 106 -9.90 24.00 -12.42
C ASP A 106 -9.47 23.04 -11.31
N VAL A 107 -9.83 23.31 -10.06
CA VAL A 107 -9.62 22.43 -8.91
C VAL A 107 -10.64 21.29 -8.92
N LEU A 108 -11.91 21.63 -9.12
CA LEU A 108 -13.04 20.68 -9.09
C LEU A 108 -12.90 19.57 -10.13
N TRP A 109 -12.46 19.91 -11.33
CA TRP A 109 -12.39 18.97 -12.46
C TRP A 109 -10.98 18.44 -12.75
N ARG A 110 -9.98 18.82 -11.94
CA ARG A 110 -8.61 18.36 -12.10
C ARG A 110 -8.52 16.83 -12.04
N LYS A 111 -7.78 16.25 -12.97
CA LYS A 111 -7.42 14.83 -12.90
C LYS A 111 -6.45 14.59 -11.74
N LYS A 112 -6.58 13.43 -11.11
CA LYS A 112 -5.63 13.01 -10.08
C LYS A 112 -4.23 12.91 -10.71
N SER A 113 -3.27 13.65 -10.12
CA SER A 113 -1.86 13.47 -10.42
C SER A 113 -1.26 12.50 -9.40
N PRO A 114 -0.53 11.48 -9.82
CA PRO A 114 0.22 10.64 -8.89
C PRO A 114 1.33 11.45 -8.22
N TYR A 115 1.75 11.02 -7.04
CA TYR A 115 2.98 11.56 -6.46
C TYR A 115 4.16 11.28 -7.38
N PRO A 116 5.15 12.20 -7.44
CA PRO A 116 6.34 11.99 -8.26
C PRO A 116 7.00 10.66 -7.89
N LYS A 117 7.31 9.87 -8.91
CA LYS A 117 8.10 8.67 -8.74
C LYS A 117 9.56 9.07 -8.64
N THR A 118 10.30 8.50 -7.69
CA THR A 118 11.74 8.73 -7.63
C THR A 118 12.42 7.95 -8.76
N HIS A 119 12.76 8.65 -9.82
CA HIS A 119 13.49 8.10 -10.97
C HIS A 119 14.99 8.46 -10.92
N ASN A 120 15.45 9.05 -9.82
CA ASN A 120 16.82 9.47 -9.69
C ASN A 120 17.74 8.22 -9.57
N PRO A 121 18.68 8.02 -10.51
CA PRO A 121 19.58 6.86 -10.47
C PRO A 121 20.50 6.86 -9.24
N THR A 122 20.79 8.03 -8.65
CA THR A 122 21.56 8.11 -7.42
C THR A 122 20.84 7.46 -6.24
N TYR A 123 19.50 7.46 -6.24
CA TYR A 123 18.74 6.76 -5.20
C TYR A 123 18.93 5.24 -5.26
N LEU A 124 18.86 4.66 -6.47
CA LEU A 124 19.14 3.23 -6.65
C LEU A 124 20.57 2.88 -6.23
N ALA A 125 21.56 3.65 -6.67
CA ALA A 125 22.95 3.43 -6.31
C ALA A 125 23.17 3.47 -4.79
N GLU A 126 22.56 4.43 -4.11
CA GLU A 126 22.69 4.56 -2.64
C GLU A 126 22.03 3.43 -1.87
N VAL A 127 20.82 2.99 -2.24
CA VAL A 127 20.17 1.87 -1.56
C VAL A 127 20.90 0.55 -1.80
N ILE A 128 21.48 0.35 -3.00
CA ILE A 128 22.34 -0.80 -3.31
C ILE A 128 23.61 -0.76 -2.45
N ARG A 129 24.27 0.38 -2.38
CA ARG A 129 25.47 0.56 -1.55
C ARG A 129 25.19 0.19 -0.08
N ARG A 130 24.08 0.67 0.47
CA ARG A 130 23.64 0.34 1.83
C ARG A 130 23.30 -1.13 1.98
N MET A 131 22.61 -1.72 1.01
CA MET A 131 22.27 -3.15 1.05
C MET A 131 23.54 -4.02 1.06
N LYS A 132 24.51 -3.71 0.19
CA LYS A 132 25.81 -4.42 0.18
C LYS A 132 26.54 -4.29 1.52
N ALA A 133 26.52 -3.10 2.15
CA ALA A 133 27.12 -2.90 3.46
C ALA A 133 26.43 -3.74 4.55
N VAL A 134 25.10 -3.78 4.56
CA VAL A 134 24.32 -4.64 5.47
C VAL A 134 24.62 -6.11 5.24
N LEU A 135 24.68 -6.55 3.99
CA LEU A 135 24.99 -7.94 3.65
C LEU A 135 26.44 -8.34 3.97
N ALA A 136 27.36 -7.40 4.01
CA ALA A 136 28.75 -7.66 4.42
C ALA A 136 28.89 -7.85 5.95
N ASP A 137 27.94 -7.36 6.72
CA ASP A 137 27.90 -7.53 8.17
C ASP A 137 27.59 -8.99 8.53
N LYS A 138 28.37 -9.56 9.46
CA LYS A 138 28.17 -10.92 9.96
C LYS A 138 26.88 -11.07 10.76
N ASP A 139 26.48 -9.99 11.43
CA ASP A 139 25.28 -9.92 12.28
C ASP A 139 24.04 -9.48 11.51
N CYS A 140 24.06 -9.56 10.18
CA CYS A 140 22.92 -9.23 9.33
C CYS A 140 21.72 -10.14 9.62
N ARG A 141 20.69 -9.56 10.24
CA ARG A 141 19.45 -10.24 10.64
C ARG A 141 18.54 -10.52 9.44
N LEU A 142 18.63 -9.69 8.40
CA LEU A 142 17.83 -9.86 7.18
C LEU A 142 18.05 -11.23 6.53
N THR A 143 19.24 -11.80 6.67
CA THR A 143 19.58 -13.13 6.12
C THR A 143 18.87 -14.28 6.81
N GLU A 144 18.22 -14.05 7.93
CA GLU A 144 17.33 -15.02 8.58
C GLU A 144 16.03 -15.26 7.77
N ILE A 145 15.65 -14.27 6.93
CA ILE A 145 14.39 -14.28 6.17
C ILE A 145 14.61 -14.33 4.67
N VAL A 146 15.73 -13.80 4.16
CA VAL A 146 15.99 -13.69 2.73
C VAL A 146 17.37 -14.26 2.40
N SER A 147 17.47 -14.93 1.26
CA SER A 147 18.76 -15.46 0.81
C SER A 147 19.77 -14.37 0.52
N ARG A 148 20.90 -14.39 1.22
CA ARG A 148 22.05 -13.49 0.99
C ARG A 148 22.50 -13.52 -0.47
N GLU A 149 22.64 -14.72 -1.03
CA GLU A 149 23.09 -14.89 -2.40
C GLU A 149 22.15 -14.24 -3.42
N LYS A 150 20.82 -14.45 -3.26
CA LYS A 150 19.83 -13.84 -4.14
C LYS A 150 19.84 -12.30 -4.04
N LEU A 151 20.03 -11.76 -2.83
CA LEU A 151 20.13 -10.31 -2.65
C LEU A 151 21.40 -9.72 -3.25
N LEU A 152 22.53 -10.41 -3.14
CA LEU A 152 23.77 -9.96 -3.78
C LEU A 152 23.64 -9.95 -5.30
N ARG A 153 23.06 -11.00 -5.89
CA ARG A 153 22.76 -11.02 -7.34
C ARG A 153 21.87 -9.87 -7.75
N LEU A 154 20.84 -9.58 -6.96
CA LEU A 154 19.94 -8.45 -7.24
C LEU A 154 20.65 -7.09 -7.07
N CYS A 155 21.63 -6.97 -6.16
CA CYS A 155 22.45 -5.79 -6.03
C CYS A 155 23.39 -5.58 -7.23
N ASP A 156 23.86 -6.65 -7.84
CA ASP A 156 24.74 -6.59 -9.00
C ASP A 156 23.96 -6.35 -10.30
N ASP A 157 22.77 -6.90 -10.41
CA ASP A 157 21.84 -6.67 -11.53
C ASP A 157 20.41 -6.41 -11.02
N PRO A 158 20.05 -5.15 -10.80
CA PRO A 158 18.71 -4.78 -10.35
C PRO A 158 17.59 -5.09 -11.37
N THR A 159 17.95 -5.41 -12.62
CA THR A 159 16.99 -5.75 -13.67
C THR A 159 16.46 -7.18 -13.54
N LEU A 160 17.12 -8.02 -12.75
CA LEU A 160 16.66 -9.38 -12.44
C LEU A 160 15.29 -9.41 -11.74
N PHE A 161 14.87 -8.27 -11.19
CA PHE A 161 13.53 -8.11 -10.66
C PHE A 161 12.63 -7.54 -11.76
N GLU A 162 11.96 -8.43 -12.47
CA GLU A 162 10.97 -8.09 -13.47
C GLU A 162 9.61 -7.82 -12.81
N GLY A 163 9.07 -6.62 -13.02
CA GLY A 163 7.74 -6.25 -12.59
C GLY A 163 7.67 -5.24 -11.46
N ASN A 164 6.45 -4.97 -11.02
CA ASN A 164 6.15 -4.09 -9.90
C ASN A 164 6.00 -4.92 -8.62
N TRP A 165 6.78 -4.59 -7.63
CA TRP A 165 6.78 -5.32 -6.36
C TRP A 165 5.55 -5.03 -5.50
N TYR A 166 5.21 -3.76 -5.34
CA TYR A 166 4.07 -3.34 -4.54
C TYR A 166 3.30 -2.26 -5.28
N GLY A 167 2.13 -2.64 -5.78
CA GLY A 167 1.36 -1.75 -6.65
C GLY A 167 2.07 -1.43 -7.97
N GLN A 168 1.49 -0.54 -8.74
CA GLN A 168 1.95 -0.26 -10.12
C GLN A 168 3.26 0.54 -10.23
N LEU A 169 3.80 1.02 -9.11
CA LEU A 169 4.85 2.04 -9.11
C LEU A 169 6.14 1.65 -8.38
N MET A 170 6.15 0.52 -7.67
CA MET A 170 7.31 0.09 -6.88
C MET A 170 8.19 -0.84 -7.71
N THR A 171 9.46 -0.48 -7.84
CA THR A 171 10.48 -1.24 -8.58
C THR A 171 11.66 -1.57 -7.66
N SER A 172 12.77 -2.05 -8.21
CA SER A 172 13.95 -2.52 -7.45
C SER A 172 14.44 -1.54 -6.36
N PRO A 173 14.52 -0.20 -6.56
CA PRO A 173 14.96 0.70 -5.49
C PRO A 173 14.11 0.62 -4.24
N GLN A 174 12.78 0.47 -4.41
CA GLN A 174 11.86 0.39 -3.29
C GLN A 174 11.96 -0.93 -2.55
N ILE A 175 12.27 -2.03 -3.24
CA ILE A 175 12.54 -3.33 -2.57
C ILE A 175 13.75 -3.21 -1.66
N PHE A 176 14.87 -2.68 -2.16
CA PHE A 176 16.05 -2.47 -1.33
C PHE A 176 15.75 -1.60 -0.12
N ALA A 177 15.04 -0.49 -0.32
CA ALA A 177 14.65 0.39 0.77
C ALA A 177 13.77 -0.31 1.81
N TYR A 178 12.83 -1.14 1.36
CA TYR A 178 11.95 -1.91 2.24
C TYR A 178 12.73 -2.96 3.05
N LEU A 179 13.60 -3.70 2.41
CA LEU A 179 14.42 -4.71 3.08
C LEU A 179 15.40 -4.07 4.08
N LEU A 180 15.96 -2.91 3.77
CA LEU A 180 16.77 -2.13 4.71
C LEU A 180 15.97 -1.67 5.93
N GLN A 181 14.68 -1.32 5.76
CA GLN A 181 13.81 -0.99 6.88
C GLN A 181 13.52 -2.21 7.76
N ILE A 182 13.34 -3.39 7.16
CA ILE A 182 13.18 -4.65 7.91
C ILE A 182 14.43 -4.95 8.72
N GLU A 183 15.62 -4.86 8.14
CA GLU A 183 16.88 -5.05 8.86
C GLU A 183 17.02 -4.08 10.03
N TYR A 184 16.74 -2.79 9.78
CA TYR A 184 16.75 -1.79 10.84
C TYR A 184 15.77 -2.12 11.96
N TRP A 185 14.57 -2.54 11.63
CA TRP A 185 13.52 -2.90 12.58
C TRP A 185 13.91 -4.15 13.41
N LEU A 186 14.41 -5.19 12.76
CA LEU A 186 14.88 -6.41 13.43
C LEU A 186 15.95 -6.10 14.48
N ARG A 187 16.93 -5.26 14.12
CA ARG A 187 18.01 -4.86 15.04
C ARG A 187 17.54 -3.91 16.14
N ARG A 188 16.76 -2.89 15.76
CA ARG A 188 16.37 -1.81 16.70
C ARG A 188 15.50 -2.31 17.83
N TYR A 189 14.67 -3.30 17.57
CA TYR A 189 13.70 -3.84 18.52
C TYR A 189 14.04 -5.26 18.99
N ASP A 190 15.22 -5.77 18.64
CA ASP A 190 15.66 -7.14 18.96
C ASP A 190 14.57 -8.18 18.69
N VAL A 191 13.95 -8.08 17.51
CA VAL A 191 12.81 -8.94 17.13
C VAL A 191 13.30 -10.38 16.94
N ARG A 192 12.72 -11.32 17.69
CA ARG A 192 12.98 -12.75 17.50
C ARG A 192 12.04 -13.33 16.46
N LEU A 193 12.60 -14.08 15.55
CA LEU A 193 11.82 -14.83 14.56
C LEU A 193 11.59 -16.22 15.10
N ASP A 194 10.34 -16.52 15.43
CA ASP A 194 9.94 -17.86 15.83
C ASP A 194 9.84 -18.74 14.58
N ARG A 195 10.67 -19.76 14.50
CA ARG A 195 10.62 -20.76 13.44
C ARG A 195 9.87 -21.96 14.01
N GLN A 196 8.55 -21.94 13.86
CA GLN A 196 7.74 -23.14 14.08
C GLN A 196 7.94 -24.14 12.96
#